data_a36150ed64833e08d3c3d97532c0bcc6
#
_entry.id   a36150ed64833e08d3c3d97532c0bcc6
#
_cell.length_a   1.000
_cell.length_b   1.000
_cell.length_c   1.000
_cell.angle_alpha   90.00
_cell.angle_beta   90.00
_cell.angle_gamma   90.00
#
_symmetry.space_group_name_H-M   'P 1'
#
loop_
_entity.id
_entity.type
_entity.pdbx_description
1 polymer ?
#
loop_
_entity_poly.entity_id
_entity_poly.type
_entity_poly.pdbx_seq_one_letter_code
_entity_poly.pdbx_strand_id
1 'polypeptide(L)'
;MEHQSLPALALVLAAAVACGLFMSRLRMPAAAGFILVGVALGPSGAGLVTTSGDIELLAELGVLMLLFIIGMEMRLASFAKSLPLALGVTAITCTVIPTSVAIFTWFVHGELTGGIVIGFMLSISSTAVALKMIEDSEEKDTPAGRLAVAILVAQDLAVVPLLLITSNLGKAMTLQTLMTVGVKMGIAFALLAAFIHVLNKVKSFRFPASEYLLRNSDIGTLGVLGICFASAALSGLLGLSPALGAFLGGLAVGHSTLRRGALSMAQPVQSILLFVFFLSVGLLIDLTYLVQQAWIIAAALVVVTGGKTVLNFILLFLGRQNFDTAFAASLFLSPVGEFSFVIAGAGLAAGSLSPSGHKLAIAVIAMSLLASPIFFFLARLAHRLARKHLGLAAQRPPSFNAAGADI
;
A
#
# COMPACT_ATOMS: atom_id res chain seq x y z
N MET A 1 -22.41 15.40 25.83
CA MET A 1 -21.33 15.32 24.80
C MET A 1 -21.00 16.75 24.40
N GLU A 2 -19.90 17.26 24.93
CA GLU A 2 -19.64 18.68 25.08
C GLU A 2 -19.15 19.35 23.78
N HIS A 3 -19.46 20.62 23.64
CA HIS A 3 -19.10 21.53 22.53
C HIS A 3 -17.59 21.68 22.22
N GLN A 4 -16.73 20.86 22.79
CA GLN A 4 -15.27 20.86 22.55
C GLN A 4 -14.86 20.13 21.26
N SER A 5 -15.75 19.33 20.67
CA SER A 5 -15.41 18.51 19.49
C SER A 5 -15.33 19.29 18.19
N LEU A 6 -16.13 20.32 17.98
CA LEU A 6 -16.17 21.09 16.72
C LEU A 6 -14.90 21.95 16.49
N PRO A 7 -14.39 22.71 17.51
CA PRO A 7 -13.14 23.45 17.36
C PRO A 7 -11.93 22.52 17.15
N ALA A 8 -11.89 21.37 17.83
CA ALA A 8 -10.84 20.38 17.64
C ALA A 8 -10.86 19.78 16.21
N LEU A 9 -12.04 19.43 15.72
CA LEU A 9 -12.20 18.93 14.34
C LEU A 9 -11.79 20.00 13.30
N ALA A 10 -12.21 21.25 13.50
CA ALA A 10 -11.84 22.36 12.61
C ALA A 10 -10.32 22.59 12.61
N LEU A 11 -9.67 22.50 13.78
CA LEU A 11 -8.22 22.60 13.90
C LEU A 11 -7.49 21.47 13.18
N VAL A 12 -7.99 20.22 13.35
CA VAL A 12 -7.44 19.04 12.67
C VAL A 12 -7.51 19.20 11.15
N LEU A 13 -8.66 19.62 10.62
CA LEU A 13 -8.83 19.83 9.19
C LEU A 13 -7.96 20.98 8.66
N ALA A 14 -7.88 22.10 9.40
CA ALA A 14 -7.02 23.22 9.02
C ALA A 14 -5.53 22.82 9.02
N ALA A 15 -5.09 22.10 10.05
CA ALA A 15 -3.73 21.57 10.15
C ALA A 15 -3.43 20.58 9.02
N ALA A 16 -4.40 19.71 8.67
CA ALA A 16 -4.27 18.76 7.58
C ALA A 16 -4.07 19.44 6.23
N VAL A 17 -4.90 20.45 5.94
CA VAL A 17 -4.77 21.25 4.71
C VAL A 17 -3.43 21.98 4.67
N ALA A 18 -3.05 22.67 5.75
CA ALA A 18 -1.78 23.39 5.83
C ALA A 18 -0.58 22.46 5.65
N CYS A 19 -0.58 21.32 6.35
CA CYS A 19 0.50 20.34 6.27
C CYS A 19 0.53 19.62 4.92
N GLY A 20 -0.63 19.29 4.35
CA GLY A 20 -0.74 18.72 3.00
C GLY A 20 -0.19 19.67 1.93
N LEU A 21 -0.51 20.96 2.00
CA LEU A 21 0.04 21.99 1.11
C LEU A 21 1.56 22.14 1.30
N PHE A 22 2.04 22.10 2.54
CA PHE A 22 3.47 22.15 2.84
C PHE A 22 4.21 20.94 2.27
N MET A 23 3.67 19.73 2.46
CA MET A 23 4.24 18.50 1.88
C MET A 23 4.26 18.55 0.35
N SER A 24 3.19 19.03 -0.26
CA SER A 24 3.11 19.20 -1.72
C SER A 24 4.22 20.13 -2.25
N ARG A 25 4.53 21.23 -1.54
CA ARG A 25 5.65 22.12 -1.90
C ARG A 25 7.01 21.43 -1.78
N LEU A 26 7.15 20.50 -0.84
CA LEU A 26 8.34 19.69 -0.68
C LEU A 26 8.40 18.50 -1.66
N ARG A 27 7.43 18.35 -2.55
CA ARG A 27 7.25 17.19 -3.45
C ARG A 27 7.13 15.87 -2.69
N MET A 28 6.55 15.92 -1.50
CA MET A 28 6.27 14.76 -0.66
C MET A 28 4.79 14.39 -0.75
N PRO A 29 4.43 13.09 -0.55
CA PRO A 29 3.04 12.67 -0.51
C PRO A 29 2.27 13.37 0.62
N ALA A 30 1.02 13.77 0.37
CA ALA A 30 0.16 14.38 1.39
C ALA A 30 -0.05 13.48 2.61
N ALA A 31 -0.03 12.16 2.40
CA ALA A 31 -0.09 11.14 3.45
C ALA A 31 0.95 11.37 4.57
N ALA A 32 2.18 11.74 4.19
CA ALA A 32 3.22 12.10 5.16
C ALA A 32 2.80 13.28 6.04
N GLY A 33 2.18 14.29 5.45
CA GLY A 33 1.63 15.44 6.18
C GLY A 33 0.52 15.05 7.16
N PHE A 34 -0.36 14.15 6.76
CA PHE A 34 -1.47 13.68 7.60
C PHE A 34 -0.96 12.87 8.81
N ILE A 35 0.07 12.05 8.62
CA ILE A 35 0.76 11.38 9.74
C ILE A 35 1.35 12.41 10.70
N LEU A 36 2.06 13.43 10.20
CA LEU A 36 2.65 14.48 11.04
C LEU A 36 1.60 15.26 11.83
N VAL A 37 0.42 15.55 11.22
CA VAL A 37 -0.71 16.16 11.95
C VAL A 37 -1.21 15.25 13.06
N GLY A 38 -1.33 13.93 12.80
CA GLY A 38 -1.69 12.95 13.82
C GLY A 38 -0.72 12.92 14.98
N VAL A 39 0.58 12.95 14.70
CA VAL A 39 1.63 13.04 15.72
C VAL A 39 1.55 14.35 16.53
N ALA A 40 1.41 15.48 15.85
CA ALA A 40 1.42 16.79 16.47
C ALA A 40 0.17 17.04 17.35
N LEU A 41 -0.99 16.60 16.91
CA LEU A 41 -2.27 16.80 17.61
C LEU A 41 -2.64 15.61 18.52
N GLY A 42 -1.94 14.49 18.38
CA GLY A 42 -2.19 13.25 19.12
C GLY A 42 -1.68 13.23 20.55
N PRO A 43 -1.82 12.07 21.21
CA PRO A 43 -1.42 11.87 22.61
C PRO A 43 0.05 12.16 22.89
N SER A 44 0.93 11.93 21.92
CA SER A 44 2.36 12.18 22.02
C SER A 44 2.75 13.64 21.77
N GLY A 45 1.83 14.45 21.18
CA GLY A 45 2.02 15.87 20.88
C GLY A 45 1.18 16.76 21.78
N ALA A 46 0.24 17.51 21.18
CA ALA A 46 -0.61 18.46 21.92
C ALA A 46 -1.75 17.80 22.74
N GLY A 47 -2.02 16.51 22.55
CA GLY A 47 -3.07 15.77 23.26
C GLY A 47 -4.51 16.22 22.93
N LEU A 48 -4.70 16.90 21.80
CA LEU A 48 -6.02 17.43 21.39
C LEU A 48 -6.91 16.36 20.76
N VAL A 49 -6.33 15.32 20.22
CA VAL A 49 -7.03 14.20 19.57
C VAL A 49 -6.55 12.88 20.17
N THR A 50 -7.48 12.05 20.54
CA THR A 50 -7.20 10.68 21.02
C THR A 50 -7.80 9.66 20.06
N THR A 51 -7.22 8.47 20.00
CA THR A 51 -7.83 7.36 19.26
C THR A 51 -9.18 7.01 19.87
N SER A 52 -10.16 6.80 19.01
CA SER A 52 -11.49 6.32 19.38
C SER A 52 -11.91 5.24 18.39
N GLY A 53 -12.84 4.37 18.81
CA GLY A 53 -13.38 3.34 17.91
C GLY A 53 -13.98 3.90 16.63
N ASP A 54 -14.50 5.11 16.65
CA ASP A 54 -15.03 5.79 15.46
C ASP A 54 -13.90 6.16 14.47
N ILE A 55 -12.76 6.65 14.98
CA ILE A 55 -11.60 6.96 14.14
C ILE A 55 -11.02 5.68 13.52
N GLU A 56 -10.93 4.61 14.32
CA GLU A 56 -10.45 3.30 13.84
C GLU A 56 -11.38 2.73 12.76
N LEU A 57 -12.69 2.80 12.96
CA LEU A 57 -13.67 2.37 11.95
C LEU A 57 -13.57 3.18 10.66
N LEU A 58 -13.47 4.50 10.74
CA LEU A 58 -13.31 5.36 9.56
C LEU A 58 -11.98 5.08 8.83
N ALA A 59 -10.92 4.81 9.58
CA ALA A 59 -9.64 4.41 9.02
C ALA A 59 -9.72 3.08 8.27
N GLU A 60 -10.42 2.08 8.83
CA GLU A 60 -10.68 0.79 8.17
C GLU A 60 -11.49 0.97 6.88
N LEU A 61 -12.56 1.76 6.90
CA LEU A 61 -13.33 2.12 5.71
C LEU A 61 -12.45 2.80 4.64
N GLY A 62 -11.47 3.60 5.06
CA GLY A 62 -10.49 4.24 4.19
C GLY A 62 -9.63 3.22 3.44
N VAL A 63 -9.16 2.19 4.13
CA VAL A 63 -8.38 1.09 3.53
C VAL A 63 -9.24 0.29 2.54
N LEU A 64 -10.49 -0.02 2.89
CA LEU A 64 -11.41 -0.71 1.98
C LEU A 64 -11.68 0.11 0.71
N MET A 65 -11.89 1.41 0.87
CA MET A 65 -12.07 2.34 -0.26
C MET A 65 -10.82 2.43 -1.15
N LEU A 66 -9.64 2.44 -0.55
CA LEU A 66 -8.37 2.43 -1.28
C LEU A 66 -8.26 1.17 -2.15
N LEU A 67 -8.50 -0.01 -1.59
CA LEU A 67 -8.48 -1.27 -2.33
C LEU A 67 -9.53 -1.32 -3.44
N PHE A 68 -10.71 -0.79 -3.18
CA PHE A 68 -11.77 -0.70 -4.17
C PHE A 68 -11.36 0.18 -5.36
N ILE A 69 -10.73 1.34 -5.12
CA ILE A 69 -10.25 2.22 -6.19
C ILE A 69 -9.09 1.58 -6.95
N ILE A 70 -8.14 0.94 -6.27
CA ILE A 70 -7.08 0.18 -6.94
C ILE A 70 -7.69 -0.88 -7.87
N GLY A 71 -8.71 -1.61 -7.39
CA GLY A 71 -9.47 -2.54 -8.23
C GLY A 71 -10.07 -1.88 -9.47
N MET A 72 -10.68 -0.69 -9.33
CA MET A 72 -11.27 0.06 -10.46
C MET A 72 -10.22 0.59 -11.44
N GLU A 73 -9.05 1.00 -10.97
CA GLU A 73 -7.98 1.55 -11.81
C GLU A 73 -7.24 0.49 -12.59
N MET A 74 -7.26 -0.77 -12.14
CA MET A 74 -6.50 -1.85 -12.74
C MET A 74 -6.91 -2.11 -14.18
N ARG A 75 -5.96 -1.97 -15.12
CA ARG A 75 -6.12 -2.32 -16.54
C ARG A 75 -5.66 -3.76 -16.75
N LEU A 76 -6.57 -4.71 -16.72
CA LEU A 76 -6.31 -6.15 -16.85
C LEU A 76 -5.42 -6.50 -18.06
N ALA A 77 -5.66 -5.88 -19.23
CA ALA A 77 -4.93 -6.18 -20.47
C ALA A 77 -3.44 -5.75 -20.44
N SER A 78 -3.14 -4.59 -19.83
CA SER A 78 -1.74 -4.09 -19.73
C SER A 78 -0.97 -4.80 -18.63
N PHE A 79 -1.67 -5.21 -17.58
CA PHE A 79 -1.14 -5.92 -16.45
C PHE A 79 -0.71 -7.35 -16.81
N ALA A 80 -1.46 -8.01 -17.72
CA ALA A 80 -1.26 -9.42 -18.07
C ALA A 80 0.17 -9.72 -18.58
N LYS A 81 0.82 -8.81 -19.30
CA LYS A 81 2.17 -9.02 -19.84
C LYS A 81 3.27 -8.98 -18.77
N SER A 82 3.15 -8.10 -17.78
CA SER A 82 4.13 -7.97 -16.67
C SER A 82 3.78 -8.86 -15.48
N LEU A 83 2.58 -9.45 -15.48
CA LEU A 83 2.03 -10.20 -14.36
C LEU A 83 2.90 -11.38 -13.90
N PRO A 84 3.45 -12.24 -14.78
CA PRO A 84 4.26 -13.38 -14.32
C PRO A 84 5.51 -12.92 -13.55
N LEU A 85 6.20 -11.89 -14.06
CA LEU A 85 7.37 -11.34 -13.38
C LEU A 85 6.96 -10.62 -12.08
N ALA A 86 5.90 -9.82 -12.10
CA ALA A 86 5.40 -9.12 -10.92
C ALA A 86 4.98 -10.09 -9.81
N LEU A 87 4.24 -11.15 -10.13
CA LEU A 87 3.87 -12.20 -9.18
C LEU A 87 5.09 -12.96 -8.66
N GLY A 88 6.04 -13.28 -9.53
CA GLY A 88 7.28 -13.95 -9.14
C GLY A 88 8.11 -13.11 -8.17
N VAL A 89 8.32 -11.83 -8.47
CA VAL A 89 9.02 -10.88 -7.60
C VAL A 89 8.29 -10.74 -6.27
N THR A 90 6.97 -10.57 -6.28
CA THR A 90 6.14 -10.45 -5.08
C THR A 90 6.21 -11.71 -4.22
N ALA A 91 6.05 -12.90 -4.81
CA ALA A 91 6.11 -14.17 -4.09
C ALA A 91 7.46 -14.37 -3.42
N ILE A 92 8.56 -14.10 -4.14
CA ILE A 92 9.91 -14.24 -3.59
C ILE A 92 10.13 -13.20 -2.49
N THR A 93 9.74 -11.95 -2.68
CA THR A 93 9.89 -10.88 -1.69
C THR A 93 9.10 -11.20 -0.43
N CYS A 94 7.84 -11.65 -0.56
CA CYS A 94 6.97 -12.06 0.55
C CYS A 94 7.38 -13.40 1.20
N THR A 95 8.38 -14.08 0.68
CA THR A 95 8.97 -15.29 1.28
C THR A 95 10.34 -14.99 1.90
N VAL A 96 11.23 -14.34 1.13
CA VAL A 96 12.62 -14.10 1.55
C VAL A 96 12.68 -13.12 2.72
N ILE A 97 11.96 -11.98 2.64
CA ILE A 97 12.02 -10.98 3.71
C ILE A 97 11.44 -11.55 5.02
N PRO A 98 10.23 -12.12 5.08
CA PRO A 98 9.70 -12.70 6.32
C PRO A 98 10.58 -13.81 6.88
N THR A 99 11.11 -14.68 6.04
CA THR A 99 12.02 -15.75 6.49
C THR A 99 13.30 -15.18 7.09
N SER A 100 13.91 -14.19 6.45
CA SER A 100 15.14 -13.54 6.94
C SER A 100 14.91 -12.83 8.27
N VAL A 101 13.80 -12.09 8.41
CA VAL A 101 13.44 -11.39 9.65
C VAL A 101 13.09 -12.40 10.74
N ALA A 102 12.35 -13.46 10.44
CA ALA A 102 12.01 -14.50 11.40
C ALA A 102 13.25 -15.24 11.93
N ILE A 103 14.20 -15.57 11.06
CA ILE A 103 15.48 -16.15 11.45
C ILE A 103 16.24 -15.18 12.38
N PHE A 104 16.33 -13.91 12.00
CA PHE A 104 16.99 -12.90 12.82
C PHE A 104 16.35 -12.76 14.20
N THR A 105 15.01 -12.61 14.26
CA THR A 105 14.30 -12.48 15.55
C THR A 105 14.39 -13.73 16.40
N TRP A 106 14.42 -14.92 15.77
CA TRP A 106 14.63 -16.17 16.48
C TRP A 106 16.02 -16.24 17.15
N PHE A 107 17.07 -15.82 16.44
CA PHE A 107 18.42 -15.79 17.02
C PHE A 107 18.59 -14.76 18.14
N VAL A 108 17.89 -13.61 18.04
CA VAL A 108 18.07 -12.50 19.00
C VAL A 108 17.10 -12.62 20.19
N HIS A 109 15.86 -13.05 19.94
CA HIS A 109 14.78 -13.03 20.94
C HIS A 109 14.11 -14.39 21.17
N GLY A 110 14.44 -15.41 20.39
CA GLY A 110 13.78 -16.73 20.46
C GLY A 110 12.36 -16.74 19.86
N GLU A 111 11.95 -15.68 19.16
CA GLU A 111 10.59 -15.52 18.62
C GLU A 111 10.57 -15.62 17.09
N LEU A 112 9.83 -16.57 16.56
CA LEU A 112 9.64 -16.75 15.11
C LEU A 112 8.42 -16.00 14.59
N THR A 113 7.31 -16.04 15.30
CA THR A 113 6.01 -15.54 14.84
C THR A 113 6.00 -14.04 14.65
N GLY A 114 6.52 -13.30 15.62
CA GLY A 114 6.68 -11.85 15.53
C GLY A 114 7.57 -11.45 14.35
N GLY A 115 8.66 -12.18 14.13
CA GLY A 115 9.56 -11.97 13.00
C GLY A 115 8.89 -12.20 11.64
N ILE A 116 8.04 -13.21 11.51
CA ILE A 116 7.26 -13.44 10.28
C ILE A 116 6.32 -12.27 10.00
N VAL A 117 5.58 -11.80 11.02
CA VAL A 117 4.66 -10.67 10.88
C VAL A 117 5.40 -9.39 10.48
N ILE A 118 6.50 -9.05 11.18
CA ILE A 118 7.35 -7.91 10.82
C ILE A 118 7.86 -8.06 9.39
N GLY A 119 8.32 -9.25 9.01
CA GLY A 119 8.77 -9.51 7.65
C GLY A 119 7.69 -9.33 6.59
N PHE A 120 6.46 -9.74 6.85
CA PHE A 120 5.31 -9.46 5.96
C PHE A 120 5.08 -7.97 5.79
N MET A 121 5.09 -7.22 6.89
CA MET A 121 4.95 -5.76 6.86
C MET A 121 6.04 -5.11 6.01
N LEU A 122 7.28 -5.56 6.14
CA LEU A 122 8.42 -5.01 5.42
C LEU A 122 8.46 -5.43 3.94
N SER A 123 7.81 -6.52 3.55
CA SER A 123 7.80 -7.01 2.17
C SER A 123 6.89 -6.20 1.25
N ILE A 124 5.83 -5.57 1.78
CA ILE A 124 4.87 -4.76 1.00
C ILE A 124 5.42 -3.35 0.79
N SER A 125 5.28 -2.84 -0.44
CA SER A 125 5.70 -1.48 -0.81
C SER A 125 4.52 -0.51 -0.81
N SER A 126 4.79 0.77 -0.55
CA SER A 126 3.76 1.81 -0.58
C SER A 126 3.40 2.19 -2.01
N THR A 127 2.17 1.91 -2.39
CA THR A 127 1.61 2.28 -3.69
C THR A 127 1.46 3.78 -3.81
N ALA A 128 0.97 4.47 -2.77
CA ALA A 128 0.78 5.92 -2.78
C ALA A 128 2.10 6.69 -2.95
N VAL A 129 3.15 6.32 -2.20
CA VAL A 129 4.46 6.98 -2.28
C VAL A 129 5.15 6.64 -3.61
N ALA A 130 5.13 5.37 -4.03
CA ALA A 130 5.76 4.95 -5.27
C ALA A 130 5.14 5.61 -6.51
N LEU A 131 3.80 5.68 -6.59
CA LEU A 131 3.11 6.35 -7.70
C LEU A 131 3.48 7.83 -7.75
N LYS A 132 3.53 8.51 -6.60
CA LYS A 132 3.96 9.92 -6.52
C LYS A 132 5.40 10.09 -7.00
N MET A 133 6.31 9.20 -6.59
CA MET A 133 7.70 9.23 -7.04
C MET A 133 7.83 8.99 -8.56
N ILE A 134 7.03 8.08 -9.11
CA ILE A 134 6.97 7.78 -10.55
C ILE A 134 6.46 9.00 -11.33
N GLU A 135 5.41 9.66 -10.83
CA GLU A 135 4.84 10.86 -11.43
C GLU A 135 5.82 12.03 -11.41
N ASP A 136 6.40 12.33 -10.24
CA ASP A 136 7.37 13.43 -10.06
C ASP A 136 8.68 13.21 -10.85
N SER A 137 8.97 11.96 -11.20
CA SER A 137 10.13 11.59 -12.03
C SER A 137 9.83 11.53 -13.53
N GLU A 138 8.57 11.76 -13.94
CA GLU A 138 8.10 11.60 -15.32
C GLU A 138 8.34 10.19 -15.89
N GLU A 139 8.34 9.16 -15.01
CA GLU A 139 8.64 7.77 -15.41
C GLU A 139 7.40 6.88 -15.58
N LYS A 140 6.20 7.45 -15.59
CA LYS A 140 4.94 6.70 -15.67
C LYS A 140 4.85 5.78 -16.89
N ASP A 141 5.35 6.26 -18.04
CA ASP A 141 5.31 5.53 -19.31
C ASP A 141 6.61 4.79 -19.63
N THR A 142 7.59 4.79 -18.73
CA THR A 142 8.83 4.04 -18.89
C THR A 142 8.64 2.55 -18.57
N PRO A 143 9.54 1.67 -19.04
CA PRO A 143 9.52 0.27 -18.62
C PRO A 143 9.64 0.10 -17.10
N ALA A 144 10.45 0.94 -16.43
CA ALA A 144 10.65 0.91 -14.98
C ALA A 144 9.37 1.28 -14.22
N GLY A 145 8.72 2.39 -14.58
CA GLY A 145 7.47 2.82 -13.96
C GLY A 145 6.35 1.81 -14.15
N ARG A 146 6.14 1.30 -15.38
CA ARG A 146 5.13 0.26 -15.64
C ARG A 146 5.38 -1.03 -14.87
N LEU A 147 6.64 -1.45 -14.76
CA LEU A 147 7.01 -2.67 -14.02
C LEU A 147 6.82 -2.48 -12.52
N ALA A 148 7.24 -1.33 -11.96
CA ALA A 148 7.02 -1.01 -10.57
C ALA A 148 5.52 -1.01 -10.23
N VAL A 149 4.68 -0.36 -11.04
CA VAL A 149 3.21 -0.37 -10.85
C VAL A 149 2.65 -1.80 -10.89
N ALA A 150 3.12 -2.65 -11.81
CA ALA A 150 2.66 -4.03 -11.88
C ALA A 150 3.02 -4.82 -10.60
N ILE A 151 4.22 -4.60 -10.04
CA ILE A 151 4.65 -5.26 -8.80
C ILE A 151 3.88 -4.71 -7.60
N LEU A 152 3.66 -3.40 -7.51
CA LEU A 152 2.86 -2.78 -6.45
C LEU A 152 1.45 -3.39 -6.41
N VAL A 153 0.78 -3.50 -7.56
CA VAL A 153 -0.54 -4.14 -7.64
C VAL A 153 -0.48 -5.61 -7.23
N ALA A 154 0.58 -6.34 -7.62
CA ALA A 154 0.74 -7.73 -7.18
C ALA A 154 0.98 -7.84 -5.67
N GLN A 155 1.71 -6.88 -5.07
CA GLN A 155 1.89 -6.80 -3.61
C GLN A 155 0.60 -6.44 -2.89
N ASP A 156 -0.21 -5.51 -3.41
CA ASP A 156 -1.52 -5.16 -2.84
C ASP A 156 -2.47 -6.38 -2.84
N LEU A 157 -2.42 -7.20 -3.89
CA LEU A 157 -3.14 -8.49 -3.92
C LEU A 157 -2.61 -9.46 -2.87
N ALA A 158 -1.29 -9.47 -2.63
CA ALA A 158 -0.66 -10.35 -1.64
C ALA A 158 -1.02 -9.95 -0.19
N VAL A 159 -1.45 -8.71 0.07
CA VAL A 159 -1.90 -8.28 1.41
C VAL A 159 -2.97 -9.19 1.98
N VAL A 160 -3.93 -9.61 1.14
CA VAL A 160 -5.05 -10.45 1.59
C VAL A 160 -4.60 -11.78 2.18
N PRO A 161 -3.81 -12.61 1.48
CA PRO A 161 -3.28 -13.83 2.08
C PRO A 161 -2.35 -13.57 3.26
N LEU A 162 -1.54 -12.50 3.23
CA LEU A 162 -0.67 -12.16 4.35
C LEU A 162 -1.46 -11.82 5.62
N LEU A 163 -2.57 -11.08 5.50
CA LEU A 163 -3.48 -10.81 6.61
C LEU A 163 -4.11 -12.10 7.17
N LEU A 164 -4.54 -13.01 6.30
CA LEU A 164 -5.08 -14.30 6.72
C LEU A 164 -4.05 -15.12 7.49
N ILE A 165 -2.81 -15.17 7.03
CA ILE A 165 -1.72 -15.85 7.73
C ILE A 165 -1.47 -15.17 9.08
N THR A 166 -1.29 -13.84 9.09
CA THR A 166 -0.99 -13.04 10.30
C THR A 166 -2.05 -13.22 11.37
N SER A 167 -3.33 -13.18 11.02
CA SER A 167 -4.46 -13.34 11.95
C SER A 167 -4.53 -14.75 12.58
N ASN A 168 -3.81 -15.72 12.05
CA ASN A 168 -3.78 -17.08 12.55
C ASN A 168 -2.44 -17.49 13.18
N LEU A 169 -1.37 -16.72 13.00
CA LEU A 169 -0.03 -17.02 13.53
C LEU A 169 0.04 -17.03 15.06
N GLY A 170 -0.80 -16.23 15.75
CA GLY A 170 -0.87 -16.21 17.22
C GLY A 170 -1.61 -17.40 17.86
N LYS A 171 -2.26 -18.22 17.05
CA LYS A 171 -2.97 -19.43 17.51
C LYS A 171 -2.05 -20.63 17.43
N ALA A 172 -2.30 -21.64 18.27
CA ALA A 172 -1.56 -22.90 18.18
C ALA A 172 -1.61 -23.42 16.73
N MET A 173 -0.43 -23.55 16.11
CA MET A 173 -0.26 -24.02 14.73
C MET A 173 -0.56 -25.51 14.67
N THR A 174 -1.84 -25.89 14.78
CA THR A 174 -2.27 -27.26 14.55
C THR A 174 -2.34 -27.55 13.05
N LEU A 175 -2.20 -28.81 12.66
CA LEU A 175 -2.38 -29.22 11.26
C LEU A 175 -3.76 -28.77 10.72
N GLN A 176 -4.78 -28.79 11.57
CA GLN A 176 -6.13 -28.33 11.24
C GLN A 176 -6.16 -26.82 10.94
N THR A 177 -5.44 -25.99 11.71
CA THR A 177 -5.31 -24.54 11.46
C THR A 177 -4.61 -24.27 10.14
N LEU A 178 -3.50 -24.96 9.86
CA LEU A 178 -2.75 -24.86 8.59
C LEU A 178 -3.63 -25.26 7.40
N MET A 179 -4.37 -26.36 7.51
CA MET A 179 -5.31 -26.77 6.45
C MET A 179 -6.42 -25.73 6.23
N THR A 180 -7.00 -25.21 7.30
CA THR A 180 -8.07 -24.18 7.21
C THR A 180 -7.57 -22.90 6.54
N VAL A 181 -6.39 -22.41 6.92
CA VAL A 181 -5.75 -21.24 6.29
C VAL A 181 -5.44 -21.53 4.84
N GLY A 182 -4.83 -22.69 4.55
CA GLY A 182 -4.51 -23.12 3.18
C GLY A 182 -5.74 -23.23 2.28
N VAL A 183 -6.84 -23.81 2.80
CA VAL A 183 -8.11 -23.89 2.07
C VAL A 183 -8.72 -22.51 1.82
N LYS A 184 -8.78 -21.64 2.84
CA LYS A 184 -9.27 -20.26 2.68
C LYS A 184 -8.44 -19.47 1.67
N MET A 185 -7.12 -19.58 1.70
CA MET A 185 -6.23 -18.99 0.70
C MET A 185 -6.50 -19.56 -0.69
N GLY A 186 -6.61 -20.88 -0.81
CA GLY A 186 -6.94 -21.54 -2.07
C GLY A 186 -8.27 -21.05 -2.66
N ILE A 187 -9.29 -20.92 -1.83
CA ILE A 187 -10.59 -20.36 -2.23
C ILE A 187 -10.46 -18.89 -2.65
N ALA A 188 -9.74 -18.06 -1.89
CA ALA A 188 -9.54 -16.66 -2.21
C ALA A 188 -8.82 -16.48 -3.58
N PHE A 189 -7.75 -17.24 -3.81
CA PHE A 189 -7.05 -17.24 -5.09
C PHE A 189 -7.89 -17.81 -6.24
N ALA A 190 -8.65 -18.87 -6.00
CA ALA A 190 -9.53 -19.46 -7.01
C ALA A 190 -10.66 -18.48 -7.38
N LEU A 191 -11.26 -17.81 -6.41
CA LEU A 191 -12.28 -16.78 -6.65
C LEU A 191 -11.69 -15.61 -7.44
N LEU A 192 -10.51 -15.11 -7.07
CA LEU A 192 -9.83 -14.04 -7.79
C LEU A 192 -9.53 -14.45 -9.22
N ALA A 193 -8.94 -15.63 -9.43
CA ALA A 193 -8.60 -16.14 -10.76
C ALA A 193 -9.85 -16.36 -11.61
N ALA A 194 -10.90 -16.97 -11.05
CA ALA A 194 -12.17 -17.18 -11.72
C ALA A 194 -12.83 -15.85 -12.10
N PHE A 195 -12.81 -14.88 -11.19
CA PHE A 195 -13.38 -13.55 -11.39
C PHE A 195 -12.64 -12.80 -12.51
N ILE A 196 -11.31 -12.78 -12.50
CA ILE A 196 -10.48 -12.22 -13.57
C ILE A 196 -10.76 -12.94 -14.90
N HIS A 197 -10.86 -14.27 -14.89
CA HIS A 197 -11.15 -15.04 -16.09
C HIS A 197 -12.53 -14.71 -16.69
N VAL A 198 -13.55 -14.57 -15.85
CA VAL A 198 -14.90 -14.17 -16.28
C VAL A 198 -14.88 -12.74 -16.84
N LEU A 199 -14.24 -11.80 -16.13
CA LEU A 199 -14.14 -10.42 -16.62
C LEU A 199 -13.38 -10.31 -17.93
N ASN A 200 -12.34 -11.11 -18.16
CA ASN A 200 -11.59 -11.11 -19.43
C ASN A 200 -12.42 -11.63 -20.62
N LYS A 201 -13.44 -12.49 -20.38
CA LYS A 201 -14.37 -12.97 -21.43
C LYS A 201 -15.44 -11.95 -21.78
N VAL A 202 -15.76 -11.04 -20.87
CA VAL A 202 -16.81 -10.02 -21.06
C VAL A 202 -16.14 -8.72 -21.50
N LYS A 203 -16.41 -8.25 -22.73
CA LYS A 203 -15.78 -7.02 -23.26
C LYS A 203 -16.07 -5.77 -22.45
N SER A 204 -17.26 -5.65 -21.88
CA SER A 204 -17.66 -4.62 -20.91
C SER A 204 -18.98 -5.02 -20.28
N PHE A 205 -19.10 -4.86 -18.99
CA PHE A 205 -20.33 -5.16 -18.24
C PHE A 205 -21.17 -3.87 -18.12
N ARG A 206 -22.43 -3.93 -18.51
CA ARG A 206 -23.39 -2.86 -18.25
C ARG A 206 -23.98 -3.07 -16.84
N PHE A 207 -23.64 -2.20 -15.94
CA PHE A 207 -24.21 -2.23 -14.60
C PHE A 207 -25.70 -1.82 -14.66
N PRO A 208 -26.62 -2.55 -14.02
CA PRO A 208 -28.02 -2.11 -13.91
C PRO A 208 -28.04 -0.70 -13.32
N ALA A 209 -28.92 0.18 -13.84
CA ALA A 209 -29.05 1.57 -13.40
C ALA A 209 -27.80 2.47 -13.63
N SER A 210 -26.81 2.05 -14.44
CA SER A 210 -25.60 2.83 -14.71
C SER A 210 -25.87 4.26 -15.18
N GLU A 211 -26.84 4.44 -16.06
CA GLU A 211 -27.21 5.77 -16.58
C GLU A 211 -27.82 6.66 -15.50
N TYR A 212 -28.63 6.09 -14.60
CA TYR A 212 -29.24 6.83 -13.50
C TYR A 212 -28.19 7.25 -12.45
N LEU A 213 -27.27 6.35 -12.09
CA LEU A 213 -26.17 6.63 -11.18
C LEU A 213 -25.24 7.72 -11.72
N LEU A 214 -24.96 7.71 -13.03
CA LEU A 214 -24.08 8.71 -13.64
C LEU A 214 -24.76 10.09 -13.79
N ARG A 215 -26.09 10.16 -13.87
CA ARG A 215 -26.83 11.42 -13.97
C ARG A 215 -26.97 12.15 -12.64
N ASN A 216 -26.98 11.42 -11.52
CA ASN A 216 -27.16 11.96 -10.16
C ASN A 216 -25.91 11.75 -9.35
N SER A 217 -25.10 12.79 -9.18
CA SER A 217 -23.82 12.73 -8.45
C SER A 217 -23.95 12.16 -7.03
N ASP A 218 -24.97 12.58 -6.28
CA ASP A 218 -25.17 12.16 -4.89
C ASP A 218 -25.53 10.67 -4.78
N ILE A 219 -26.52 10.25 -5.57
CA ILE A 219 -26.95 8.84 -5.63
C ILE A 219 -25.84 7.97 -6.22
N GLY A 220 -25.12 8.48 -7.21
CA GLY A 220 -23.97 7.81 -7.80
C GLY A 220 -22.84 7.57 -6.80
N THR A 221 -22.50 8.59 -6.00
CA THR A 221 -21.48 8.47 -4.94
C THR A 221 -21.91 7.43 -3.90
N LEU A 222 -23.15 7.51 -3.39
CA LEU A 222 -23.69 6.53 -2.45
C LEU A 222 -23.75 5.12 -3.06
N GLY A 223 -24.09 5.01 -4.35
CA GLY A 223 -24.11 3.74 -5.07
C GLY A 223 -22.73 3.09 -5.16
N VAL A 224 -21.71 3.88 -5.46
CA VAL A 224 -20.31 3.40 -5.54
C VAL A 224 -19.81 2.97 -4.16
N LEU A 225 -20.08 3.76 -3.10
CA LEU A 225 -19.77 3.40 -1.72
C LEU A 225 -20.52 2.14 -1.30
N GLY A 226 -21.81 2.05 -1.65
CA GLY A 226 -22.64 0.88 -1.39
C GLY A 226 -22.07 -0.38 -2.02
N ILE A 227 -21.60 -0.32 -3.26
CA ILE A 227 -20.93 -1.46 -3.93
C ILE A 227 -19.63 -1.83 -3.18
N CYS A 228 -18.80 -0.85 -2.81
CA CYS A 228 -17.57 -1.08 -2.09
C CYS A 228 -17.82 -1.82 -0.77
N PHE A 229 -18.66 -1.26 0.08
CA PHE A 229 -18.87 -1.81 1.42
C PHE A 229 -19.75 -3.07 1.42
N ALA A 230 -20.72 -3.18 0.51
CA ALA A 230 -21.49 -4.40 0.35
C ALA A 230 -20.63 -5.58 -0.12
N SER A 231 -19.71 -5.35 -1.08
CA SER A 231 -18.79 -6.39 -1.53
C SER A 231 -17.78 -6.79 -0.44
N ALA A 232 -17.31 -5.82 0.36
CA ALA A 232 -16.47 -6.08 1.52
C ALA A 232 -17.22 -6.90 2.58
N ALA A 233 -18.44 -6.49 2.94
CA ALA A 233 -19.29 -7.18 3.90
C ALA A 233 -19.62 -8.61 3.44
N LEU A 234 -20.00 -8.80 2.18
CA LEU A 234 -20.28 -10.11 1.62
C LEU A 234 -19.07 -11.04 1.72
N SER A 235 -17.88 -10.54 1.40
CA SER A 235 -16.64 -11.31 1.55
C SER A 235 -16.39 -11.70 3.00
N GLY A 236 -16.60 -10.78 3.95
CA GLY A 236 -16.50 -11.03 5.38
C GLY A 236 -17.48 -12.08 5.88
N LEU A 237 -18.75 -12.03 5.43
CA LEU A 237 -19.80 -13.02 5.76
C LEU A 237 -19.45 -14.42 5.24
N LEU A 238 -18.75 -14.51 4.12
CA LEU A 238 -18.23 -15.77 3.57
C LEU A 238 -16.96 -16.28 4.30
N GLY A 239 -16.52 -15.59 5.35
CA GLY A 239 -15.31 -15.93 6.11
C GLY A 239 -14.00 -15.62 5.37
N LEU A 240 -14.08 -14.77 4.36
CA LEU A 240 -12.94 -14.22 3.62
C LEU A 240 -12.63 -12.79 4.14
N SER A 241 -11.54 -12.21 3.64
CA SER A 241 -11.18 -10.83 4.02
C SER A 241 -12.13 -9.80 3.39
N PRO A 242 -12.66 -8.81 4.16
CA PRO A 242 -13.37 -7.67 3.60
C PRO A 242 -12.56 -6.90 2.54
N ALA A 243 -11.25 -6.83 2.72
CA ALA A 243 -10.33 -6.23 1.78
C ALA A 243 -10.38 -6.88 0.38
N LEU A 244 -10.44 -8.22 0.32
CA LEU A 244 -10.63 -8.97 -0.93
C LEU A 244 -11.96 -8.59 -1.59
N GLY A 245 -13.04 -8.52 -0.80
CA GLY A 245 -14.36 -8.16 -1.30
C GLY A 245 -14.38 -6.75 -1.92
N ALA A 246 -13.84 -5.76 -1.21
CA ALA A 246 -13.72 -4.39 -1.72
C ALA A 246 -12.94 -4.34 -3.03
N PHE A 247 -11.80 -5.03 -3.10
CA PHE A 247 -10.97 -5.11 -4.30
C PHE A 247 -11.72 -5.76 -5.48
N LEU A 248 -12.39 -6.90 -5.27
CA LEU A 248 -13.18 -7.57 -6.32
C LEU A 248 -14.35 -6.70 -6.80
N GLY A 249 -15.05 -6.02 -5.87
CA GLY A 249 -16.08 -5.04 -6.20
C GLY A 249 -15.54 -3.92 -7.08
N GLY A 250 -14.37 -3.38 -6.72
CA GLY A 250 -13.66 -2.37 -7.49
C GLY A 250 -13.27 -2.87 -8.89
N LEU A 251 -12.76 -4.08 -8.99
CA LEU A 251 -12.41 -4.72 -10.26
C LEU A 251 -13.64 -4.89 -11.16
N ALA A 252 -14.80 -5.29 -10.60
CA ALA A 252 -16.06 -5.38 -11.33
C ALA A 252 -16.49 -4.02 -11.88
N VAL A 253 -16.53 -2.99 -11.07
CA VAL A 253 -16.87 -1.63 -11.48
C VAL A 253 -15.85 -1.09 -12.49
N GLY A 254 -14.57 -1.36 -12.27
CA GLY A 254 -13.48 -0.97 -13.18
C GLY A 254 -13.59 -1.58 -14.57
N HIS A 255 -14.22 -2.75 -14.69
CA HIS A 255 -14.47 -3.42 -15.97
C HIS A 255 -15.84 -3.09 -16.57
N SER A 256 -16.60 -2.22 -15.95
CA SER A 256 -17.95 -1.80 -16.39
C SER A 256 -17.96 -0.45 -17.09
N THR A 257 -19.11 -0.11 -17.65
CA THR A 257 -19.37 1.22 -18.23
C THR A 257 -19.36 2.35 -17.19
N LEU A 258 -19.48 2.02 -15.90
CA LEU A 258 -19.46 2.97 -14.78
C LEU A 258 -18.06 3.48 -14.44
N ARG A 259 -16.98 2.84 -14.85
CA ARG A 259 -15.61 3.06 -14.38
C ARG A 259 -15.23 4.54 -14.19
N ARG A 260 -15.39 5.35 -15.25
CA ARG A 260 -14.96 6.77 -15.21
C ARG A 260 -15.78 7.59 -14.22
N GLY A 261 -17.10 7.43 -14.23
CA GLY A 261 -17.98 8.13 -13.31
C GLY A 261 -17.81 7.64 -11.88
N ALA A 262 -17.68 6.34 -11.65
CA ALA A 262 -17.42 5.77 -10.35
C ALA A 262 -16.11 6.24 -9.73
N LEU A 263 -15.03 6.33 -10.51
CA LEU A 263 -13.75 6.87 -10.04
C LEU A 263 -13.88 8.32 -9.61
N SER A 264 -14.50 9.19 -10.43
CA SER A 264 -14.67 10.61 -10.08
C SER A 264 -15.55 10.84 -8.85
N MET A 265 -16.50 9.93 -8.59
CA MET A 265 -17.37 9.97 -7.41
C MET A 265 -16.70 9.39 -6.16
N ALA A 266 -15.88 8.34 -6.32
CA ALA A 266 -15.22 7.66 -5.22
C ALA A 266 -14.00 8.41 -4.69
N GLN A 267 -13.20 9.02 -5.56
CA GLN A 267 -11.93 9.68 -5.21
C GLN A 267 -12.05 10.75 -4.11
N PRO A 268 -13.04 11.67 -4.10
CA PRO A 268 -13.16 12.66 -3.02
C PRO A 268 -13.41 12.00 -1.66
N VAL A 269 -14.27 10.99 -1.61
CA VAL A 269 -14.57 10.26 -0.37
C VAL A 269 -13.37 9.46 0.10
N GLN A 270 -12.68 8.77 -0.83
CA GLN A 270 -11.42 8.10 -0.52
C GLN A 270 -10.41 9.05 0.09
N SER A 271 -10.25 10.25 -0.47
CA SER A 271 -9.27 11.23 0.03
C SER A 271 -9.54 11.62 1.48
N ILE A 272 -10.81 11.79 1.86
CA ILE A 272 -11.22 12.09 3.24
C ILE A 272 -10.94 10.90 4.15
N LEU A 273 -11.35 9.69 3.76
CA LEU A 273 -11.15 8.50 4.56
C LEU A 273 -9.66 8.14 4.69
N LEU A 274 -8.89 8.34 3.62
CA LEU A 274 -7.45 8.11 3.62
C LEU A 274 -6.73 9.14 4.53
N PHE A 275 -7.20 10.39 4.56
CA PHE A 275 -6.73 11.37 5.53
C PHE A 275 -6.96 10.86 6.97
N VAL A 276 -8.16 10.39 7.30
CA VAL A 276 -8.48 9.84 8.63
C VAL A 276 -7.60 8.64 8.95
N PHE A 277 -7.36 7.75 7.99
CA PHE A 277 -6.45 6.61 8.15
C PHE A 277 -5.03 7.05 8.50
N PHE A 278 -4.43 7.96 7.73
CA PHE A 278 -3.07 8.42 8.02
C PHE A 278 -2.98 9.27 9.29
N LEU A 279 -4.03 10.02 9.61
CA LEU A 279 -4.16 10.71 10.88
C LEU A 279 -4.12 9.70 12.05
N SER A 280 -4.93 8.63 11.98
CA SER A 280 -4.98 7.58 13.01
C SER A 280 -3.63 6.89 13.19
N VAL A 281 -2.91 6.63 12.10
CA VAL A 281 -1.53 6.13 12.15
C VAL A 281 -0.64 7.10 12.93
N GLY A 282 -0.75 8.40 12.65
CA GLY A 282 0.00 9.43 13.38
C GLY A 282 -0.30 9.45 14.88
N LEU A 283 -1.57 9.25 15.27
CA LEU A 283 -2.00 9.15 16.68
C LEU A 283 -1.35 7.96 17.42
N LEU A 284 -1.00 6.88 16.72
CA LEU A 284 -0.34 5.70 17.29
C LEU A 284 1.17 5.88 17.50
N ILE A 285 1.76 6.93 16.92
CA ILE A 285 3.21 7.16 17.04
C ILE A 285 3.55 7.72 18.42
N ASP A 286 4.38 6.98 19.14
CA ASP A 286 4.93 7.38 20.44
C ASP A 286 6.24 8.14 20.21
N LEU A 287 6.22 9.48 20.35
CA LEU A 287 7.41 10.34 20.16
C LEU A 287 8.51 10.03 21.18
N THR A 288 8.15 9.67 22.41
CA THR A 288 9.12 9.31 23.43
C THR A 288 9.86 8.04 23.03
N TYR A 289 9.11 7.03 22.57
CA TYR A 289 9.68 5.80 22.05
C TYR A 289 10.57 6.05 20.81
N LEU A 290 10.12 6.92 19.91
CA LEU A 290 10.86 7.27 18.68
C LEU A 290 12.21 7.92 19.00
N VAL A 291 12.27 8.82 20.00
CA VAL A 291 13.51 9.45 20.44
C VAL A 291 14.41 8.45 21.17
N GLN A 292 13.85 7.65 22.09
CA GLN A 292 14.61 6.65 22.86
C GLN A 292 15.20 5.56 21.97
N GLN A 293 14.49 5.15 20.92
CA GLN A 293 14.89 4.10 20.00
C GLN A 293 15.39 4.62 18.64
N ALA A 294 15.72 5.92 18.54
CA ALA A 294 16.05 6.59 17.29
C ALA A 294 17.14 5.86 16.48
N TRP A 295 18.16 5.34 17.17
CA TRP A 295 19.24 4.59 16.53
C TRP A 295 18.77 3.25 15.95
N ILE A 296 17.95 2.51 16.68
CA ILE A 296 17.39 1.22 16.22
C ILE A 296 16.46 1.45 15.05
N ILE A 297 15.60 2.48 15.13
CA ILE A 297 14.68 2.84 14.06
C ILE A 297 15.46 3.29 12.81
N ALA A 298 16.49 4.12 12.96
CA ALA A 298 17.33 4.56 11.85
C ALA A 298 18.08 3.39 11.20
N ALA A 299 18.67 2.50 12.00
CA ALA A 299 19.34 1.30 11.50
C ALA A 299 18.36 0.37 10.78
N ALA A 300 17.18 0.12 11.37
CA ALA A 300 16.13 -0.68 10.74
C ALA A 300 15.67 -0.05 9.42
N LEU A 301 15.49 1.27 9.37
CA LEU A 301 15.10 1.99 8.16
C LEU A 301 16.13 1.79 7.03
N VAL A 302 17.41 1.95 7.31
CA VAL A 302 18.49 1.75 6.32
C VAL A 302 18.52 0.31 5.84
N VAL A 303 18.45 -0.66 6.76
CA VAL A 303 18.46 -2.09 6.43
C VAL A 303 17.23 -2.47 5.60
N VAL A 304 16.06 -1.98 5.98
CA VAL A 304 14.80 -2.31 5.29
C VAL A 304 14.75 -1.68 3.91
N THR A 305 14.95 -0.36 3.79
CA THR A 305 14.87 0.33 2.50
C THR A 305 16.00 -0.10 1.58
N GLY A 306 17.23 -0.20 2.10
CA GLY A 306 18.40 -0.65 1.33
C GLY A 306 18.29 -2.13 0.95
N GLY A 307 18.01 -3.01 1.91
CA GLY A 307 17.88 -4.44 1.67
C GLY A 307 16.75 -4.77 0.68
N LYS A 308 15.59 -4.11 0.83
CA LYS A 308 14.47 -4.26 -0.09
C LYS A 308 14.80 -3.78 -1.49
N THR A 309 15.50 -2.66 -1.61
CA THR A 309 15.97 -2.14 -2.91
C THR A 309 16.93 -3.12 -3.57
N VAL A 310 17.91 -3.63 -2.83
CA VAL A 310 18.88 -4.62 -3.35
C VAL A 310 18.18 -5.92 -3.77
N LEU A 311 17.29 -6.45 -2.93
CA LEU A 311 16.54 -7.65 -3.26
C LEU A 311 15.71 -7.47 -4.53
N ASN A 312 14.92 -6.41 -4.61
CA ASN A 312 14.11 -6.13 -5.81
C ASN A 312 14.98 -5.92 -7.04
N PHE A 313 16.12 -5.21 -6.91
CA PHE A 313 17.06 -5.05 -7.99
C PHE A 313 17.58 -6.40 -8.51
N ILE A 314 18.04 -7.27 -7.61
CA ILE A 314 18.53 -8.62 -7.98
C ILE A 314 17.44 -9.41 -8.68
N LEU A 315 16.22 -9.43 -8.13
CA LEU A 315 15.11 -10.19 -8.71
C LEU A 315 14.73 -9.69 -10.11
N LEU A 316 14.71 -8.37 -10.31
CA LEU A 316 14.40 -7.77 -11.60
C LEU A 316 15.52 -8.00 -12.63
N PHE A 317 16.78 -7.91 -12.19
CA PHE A 317 17.93 -8.18 -13.04
C PHE A 317 18.00 -9.64 -13.47
N LEU A 318 17.75 -10.58 -12.54
CA LEU A 318 17.59 -12.00 -12.85
C LEU A 318 16.36 -12.28 -13.73
N GLY A 319 15.31 -11.45 -13.62
CA GLY A 319 14.13 -11.43 -14.49
C GLY A 319 14.40 -10.82 -15.87
N ARG A 320 15.68 -10.70 -16.26
CA ARG A 320 16.17 -10.19 -17.56
C ARG A 320 15.78 -8.75 -17.87
N GLN A 321 15.55 -7.93 -16.85
CA GLN A 321 15.43 -6.49 -17.05
C GLN A 321 16.82 -5.88 -17.20
N ASN A 322 16.94 -4.81 -18.02
CA ASN A 322 18.19 -4.09 -18.10
C ASN A 322 18.52 -3.38 -16.78
N PHE A 323 19.78 -3.06 -16.55
CA PHE A 323 20.28 -2.48 -15.31
C PHE A 323 19.51 -1.22 -14.90
N ASP A 324 19.29 -0.27 -15.82
CA ASP A 324 18.63 0.99 -15.53
C ASP A 324 17.14 0.79 -15.15
N THR A 325 16.43 -0.10 -15.84
CA THR A 325 15.03 -0.48 -15.52
C THR A 325 14.95 -1.18 -14.17
N ALA A 326 15.81 -2.17 -13.91
CA ALA A 326 15.84 -2.90 -12.65
C ALA A 326 16.15 -1.97 -11.47
N PHE A 327 17.13 -1.07 -11.64
CA PHE A 327 17.52 -0.12 -10.62
C PHE A 327 16.42 0.91 -10.34
N ALA A 328 15.87 1.56 -11.36
CA ALA A 328 14.80 2.54 -11.17
C ALA A 328 13.54 1.91 -10.56
N ALA A 329 13.11 0.75 -11.07
CA ALA A 329 11.95 0.05 -10.52
C ALA A 329 12.18 -0.38 -9.06
N SER A 330 13.38 -0.87 -8.70
CA SER A 330 13.69 -1.24 -7.31
C SER A 330 13.64 -0.07 -6.34
N LEU A 331 14.04 1.14 -6.79
CA LEU A 331 13.92 2.36 -5.99
C LEU A 331 12.45 2.75 -5.73
N PHE A 332 11.56 2.63 -6.73
CA PHE A 332 10.13 2.87 -6.54
C PHE A 332 9.50 1.88 -5.56
N LEU A 333 10.05 0.67 -5.45
CA LEU A 333 9.57 -0.37 -4.54
C LEU A 333 10.19 -0.29 -3.14
N SER A 334 11.09 0.66 -2.87
CA SER A 334 11.79 0.75 -1.59
C SER A 334 10.92 1.16 -0.40
N PRO A 335 9.91 2.07 -0.52
CA PRO A 335 9.09 2.47 0.61
C PRO A 335 8.28 1.29 1.18
N VAL A 336 8.14 1.25 2.50
CA VAL A 336 7.23 0.30 3.17
C VAL A 336 5.79 0.78 2.98
N GLY A 337 4.87 -0.15 2.74
CA GLY A 337 3.50 0.17 2.36
C GLY A 337 2.58 0.56 3.52
N GLU A 338 1.50 1.25 3.21
CA GLU A 338 0.42 1.60 4.12
C GLU A 338 -0.31 0.36 4.67
N PHE A 339 -0.43 -0.70 3.89
CA PHE A 339 -1.01 -1.97 4.34
C PHE A 339 -0.21 -2.65 5.45
N SER A 340 1.06 -2.28 5.63
CA SER A 340 1.89 -2.77 6.73
C SER A 340 1.32 -2.36 8.09
N PHE A 341 0.63 -1.22 8.20
CA PHE A 341 -0.07 -0.82 9.43
C PHE A 341 -1.24 -1.77 9.74
N VAL A 342 -1.96 -2.19 8.71
CA VAL A 342 -3.08 -3.14 8.85
C VAL A 342 -2.57 -4.52 9.27
N ILE A 343 -1.46 -4.97 8.68
CA ILE A 343 -0.80 -6.23 9.06
C ILE A 343 -0.27 -6.14 10.51
N ALA A 344 0.29 -4.99 10.92
CA ALA A 344 0.75 -4.75 12.29
C ALA A 344 -0.39 -4.85 13.29
N GLY A 345 -1.52 -4.20 13.03
CA GLY A 345 -2.72 -4.25 13.86
C GLY A 345 -3.29 -5.67 13.96
N ALA A 346 -3.37 -6.39 12.83
CA ALA A 346 -3.81 -7.78 12.80
C ALA A 346 -2.88 -8.69 13.61
N GLY A 347 -1.55 -8.48 13.52
CA GLY A 347 -0.56 -9.22 14.29
C GLY A 347 -0.66 -8.98 15.79
N LEU A 348 -0.88 -7.73 16.19
CA LEU A 348 -1.12 -7.37 17.60
C LEU A 348 -2.42 -8.00 18.12
N ALA A 349 -3.51 -7.87 17.38
CA ALA A 349 -4.82 -8.44 17.74
C ALA A 349 -4.79 -9.98 17.82
N ALA A 350 -4.00 -10.63 16.98
CA ALA A 350 -3.81 -12.07 17.00
C ALA A 350 -2.83 -12.57 18.08
N GLY A 351 -2.14 -11.66 18.79
CA GLY A 351 -1.09 -12.01 19.77
C GLY A 351 0.18 -12.56 19.15
N SER A 352 0.33 -12.46 17.82
CA SER A 352 1.53 -12.90 17.08
C SER A 352 2.62 -11.81 17.02
N LEU A 353 2.30 -10.57 17.39
CA LEU A 353 3.21 -9.45 17.50
C LEU A 353 3.13 -8.86 18.92
N SER A 354 4.25 -8.71 19.59
CA SER A 354 4.28 -8.08 20.92
C SER A 354 3.96 -6.59 20.84
N PRO A 355 3.46 -5.96 21.93
CA PRO A 355 3.20 -4.51 21.97
C PRO A 355 4.44 -3.67 21.64
N SER A 356 5.63 -4.09 22.09
CA SER A 356 6.90 -3.43 21.76
C SER A 356 7.27 -3.59 20.29
N GLY A 357 7.09 -4.79 19.73
CA GLY A 357 7.28 -5.06 18.31
C GLY A 357 6.32 -4.25 17.44
N HIS A 358 5.05 -4.11 17.86
CA HIS A 358 4.08 -3.25 17.19
C HIS A 358 4.52 -1.78 17.18
N LYS A 359 4.94 -1.22 18.33
CA LYS A 359 5.44 0.17 18.40
C LYS A 359 6.64 0.40 17.47
N LEU A 360 7.61 -0.53 17.46
CA LEU A 360 8.77 -0.46 16.57
C LEU A 360 8.34 -0.50 15.11
N ALA A 361 7.44 -1.39 14.76
CA ALA A 361 6.93 -1.54 13.42
C ALA A 361 6.24 -0.27 12.92
N ILE A 362 5.30 0.29 13.69
CA ILE A 362 4.62 1.55 13.36
C ILE A 362 5.63 2.66 13.14
N ALA A 363 6.64 2.80 14.03
CA ALA A 363 7.68 3.81 13.91
C ALA A 363 8.50 3.64 12.62
N VAL A 364 8.95 2.42 12.30
CA VAL A 364 9.75 2.13 11.10
C VAL A 364 8.93 2.36 9.83
N ILE A 365 7.67 1.94 9.77
CA ILE A 365 6.80 2.12 8.60
C ILE A 365 6.58 3.62 8.36
N ALA A 366 6.17 4.38 9.40
CA ALA A 366 5.92 5.80 9.29
C ALA A 366 7.20 6.57 8.86
N MET A 367 8.33 6.26 9.47
CA MET A 367 9.62 6.87 9.10
C MET A 367 10.05 6.47 7.68
N SER A 368 9.73 5.25 7.22
CA SER A 368 9.98 4.83 5.84
C SER A 368 9.19 5.67 4.84
N LEU A 369 7.90 5.94 5.11
CA LEU A 369 7.07 6.80 4.27
C LEU A 369 7.61 8.23 4.21
N LEU A 370 8.06 8.78 5.35
CA LEU A 370 8.62 10.13 5.43
C LEU A 370 10.01 10.25 4.76
N ALA A 371 10.87 9.24 4.92
CA ALA A 371 12.24 9.27 4.42
C ALA A 371 12.38 8.82 2.94
N SER A 372 11.38 8.13 2.39
CA SER A 372 11.48 7.52 1.06
C SER A 372 11.77 8.49 -0.08
N PRO A 373 11.19 9.70 -0.16
CA PRO A 373 11.53 10.65 -1.21
C PRO A 373 12.99 11.11 -1.12
N ILE A 374 13.51 11.26 0.08
CA ILE A 374 14.92 11.63 0.32
C ILE A 374 15.83 10.49 -0.11
N PHE A 375 15.51 9.27 0.31
CA PHE A 375 16.26 8.07 -0.09
C PHE A 375 16.30 7.91 -1.62
N PHE A 376 15.16 8.05 -2.29
CA PHE A 376 15.05 7.99 -3.74
C PHE A 376 15.93 9.04 -4.43
N PHE A 377 15.87 10.29 -3.98
CA PHE A 377 16.68 11.38 -4.52
C PHE A 377 18.18 11.10 -4.36
N LEU A 378 18.62 10.70 -3.15
CA LEU A 378 20.03 10.40 -2.87
C LEU A 378 20.53 9.20 -3.67
N ALA A 379 19.74 8.14 -3.79
CA ALA A 379 20.11 6.96 -4.58
C ALA A 379 20.25 7.27 -6.08
N ARG A 380 19.35 8.09 -6.63
CA ARG A 380 19.45 8.55 -8.03
C ARG A 380 20.65 9.47 -8.25
N LEU A 381 20.92 10.36 -7.30
CA LEU A 381 22.11 11.22 -7.38
C LEU A 381 23.39 10.39 -7.36
N ALA A 382 23.51 9.45 -6.43
CA ALA A 382 24.65 8.53 -6.36
C ALA A 382 24.83 7.73 -7.65
N HIS A 383 23.75 7.19 -8.21
CA HIS A 383 23.79 6.48 -9.50
C HIS A 383 24.25 7.37 -10.66
N ARG A 384 23.77 8.62 -10.76
CA ARG A 384 24.22 9.57 -11.80
C ARG A 384 25.69 9.91 -11.64
N LEU A 385 26.16 10.13 -10.42
CA LEU A 385 27.56 10.42 -10.15
C LEU A 385 28.46 9.23 -10.48
N ALA A 386 28.07 8.01 -10.09
CA ALA A 386 28.80 6.78 -10.41
C ALA A 386 28.92 6.57 -11.93
N ARG A 387 27.86 6.75 -12.70
CA ARG A 387 27.89 6.65 -14.17
C ARG A 387 28.82 7.69 -14.80
N LYS A 388 28.81 8.93 -14.30
CA LYS A 388 29.68 10.00 -14.77
C LYS A 388 31.18 9.65 -14.53
N HIS A 389 31.51 9.10 -13.37
CA HIS A 389 32.86 8.67 -13.04
C HIS A 389 33.34 7.46 -13.84
N LEU A 390 32.42 6.54 -14.17
CA LEU A 390 32.73 5.33 -14.97
C LEU A 390 32.73 5.58 -16.48
N GLY A 391 32.52 6.82 -16.95
CA GLY A 391 32.52 7.15 -18.38
C GLY A 391 31.39 6.52 -19.19
N LEU A 392 30.36 5.97 -18.52
CA LEU A 392 29.21 5.37 -19.16
C LEU A 392 28.28 6.49 -19.66
N ALA A 393 28.27 6.72 -20.97
CA ALA A 393 27.39 7.71 -21.60
C ALA A 393 25.93 7.46 -21.23
N ALA A 394 25.22 8.53 -20.93
CA ALA A 394 23.77 8.48 -20.71
C ALA A 394 23.12 7.98 -22.01
N GLN A 395 22.60 6.76 -22.03
CA GLN A 395 21.64 6.37 -23.05
C GLN A 395 20.41 7.26 -22.85
N ARG A 396 20.20 8.24 -23.76
CA ARG A 396 18.94 8.98 -23.82
C ARG A 396 17.82 7.94 -23.98
N PRO A 397 16.69 8.08 -23.25
CA PRO A 397 15.53 7.27 -23.57
C PRO A 397 15.22 7.47 -25.05
N PRO A 398 14.85 6.41 -25.78
CA PRO A 398 14.50 6.52 -27.19
C PRO A 398 13.41 7.59 -27.30
N SER A 399 13.72 8.70 -27.98
CA SER A 399 12.76 9.70 -28.36
C SER A 399 11.69 8.98 -29.20
N PHE A 400 10.48 8.93 -28.69
CA PHE A 400 9.33 8.47 -29.45
C PHE A 400 9.13 9.50 -30.58
N ASN A 401 9.69 9.20 -31.76
CA ASN A 401 9.39 9.94 -32.98
C ASN A 401 7.88 9.81 -33.22
N ALA A 402 7.18 10.90 -33.02
CA ALA A 402 5.83 11.12 -33.55
C ALA A 402 5.94 11.28 -35.09
N ALA A 403 6.25 10.19 -35.77
CA ALA A 403 6.16 10.07 -37.21
C ALA A 403 5.11 8.99 -37.49
N GLY A 404 3.88 9.42 -37.71
CA GLY A 404 2.76 8.52 -38.05
C GLY A 404 1.41 9.13 -37.77
N ALA A 405 1.25 10.43 -37.99
CA ALA A 405 -0.06 11.05 -38.14
C ALA A 405 -0.16 11.59 -39.57
N ASP A 406 -0.29 10.67 -40.51
CA ASP A 406 -0.83 10.91 -41.86
C ASP A 406 -1.22 9.51 -42.41
N ILE A 407 -2.48 9.17 -42.31
CA ILE A 407 -3.43 8.54 -43.25
C ILE A 407 -4.65 8.08 -42.41
#